data_068b80ab138d0a58bc6ae0439d697546
#
_entry.id   068b80ab138d0a58bc6ae0439d697546
#
_cell.length_a   1.000
_cell.length_b   1.000
_cell.length_c   1.000
_cell.angle_alpha   90.00
_cell.angle_beta   90.00
_cell.angle_gamma   90.00
#
_symmetry.space_group_name_H-M   'P 1'
#
loop_
_entity.id
_entity.type
_entity.pdbx_description
1 polymer ?
#
loop_
_entity_poly.entity_id
_entity_poly.type
_entity_poly.pdbx_seq_one_letter_code
_entity_poly.pdbx_strand_id
1 'polypeptide(L)'
;SWLDILVLHAAGFCRFVSKADIKDWPVIGMMATHAGTLYIARDSRRDALRVVHHMRDALQRGEVVAVFPEGTTSDGLTLLPFHANLIQAAISAESPVLPVALEFIDSRSGQMSTAPMYIGDQTLIESVWRTLTTPGLRAVVSYGEPQSPEGRERREWAAELRESVAALRTTTGAG
;
A
#
# COMPACT_ATOMS: atom_id res chain seq x y z
N SER A 1 3.00 4.71 -4.24
CA SER A 1 3.95 5.03 -5.33
C SER A 1 4.99 3.92 -5.46
N TRP A 2 5.90 4.03 -6.42
CA TRP A 2 6.98 3.05 -6.61
C TRP A 2 7.88 2.92 -5.37
N LEU A 3 8.14 4.03 -4.68
CA LEU A 3 8.99 4.07 -3.49
C LEU A 3 8.35 3.38 -2.28
N ASP A 4 7.03 3.43 -2.17
CA ASP A 4 6.29 2.78 -1.08
C ASP A 4 6.56 1.27 -1.05
N ILE A 5 6.59 0.64 -2.23
CA ILE A 5 6.88 -0.79 -2.37
C ILE A 5 8.28 -1.11 -1.86
N LEU A 6 9.29 -0.31 -2.26
CA LEU A 6 10.67 -0.51 -1.84
C LEU A 6 10.86 -0.32 -0.34
N VAL A 7 10.24 0.72 0.24
CA VAL A 7 10.30 1.00 1.68
C VAL A 7 9.66 -0.13 2.48
N LEU A 8 8.47 -0.57 2.09
CA LEU A 8 7.78 -1.65 2.79
C LEU A 8 8.52 -2.99 2.67
N HIS A 9 9.15 -3.28 1.52
CA HIS A 9 10.03 -4.45 1.41
C HIS A 9 11.27 -4.35 2.30
N ALA A 10 11.84 -3.16 2.44
CA ALA A 10 12.97 -2.94 3.35
C ALA A 10 12.55 -3.07 4.84
N ALA A 11 11.30 -2.72 5.15
CA ALA A 11 10.75 -2.85 6.50
C ALA A 11 10.31 -4.28 6.86
N GLY A 12 9.98 -5.11 5.86
CA GLY A 12 9.59 -6.50 6.07
C GLY A 12 9.15 -7.19 4.78
N PHE A 13 9.26 -8.51 4.74
CA PHE A 13 8.85 -9.27 3.56
C PHE A 13 7.33 -9.34 3.46
N CYS A 14 6.78 -8.91 2.32
CA CYS A 14 5.37 -9.08 1.98
C CYS A 14 5.19 -9.17 0.47
N ARG A 15 4.10 -9.80 0.05
CA ARG A 15 3.69 -9.84 -1.35
C ARG A 15 2.72 -8.69 -1.61
N PHE A 16 3.00 -7.90 -2.62
CA PHE A 16 2.12 -6.80 -3.01
C PHE A 16 1.04 -7.24 -3.97
N VAL A 17 -0.06 -6.51 -3.91
CA VAL A 17 -1.12 -6.56 -4.93
C VAL A 17 -1.00 -5.30 -5.77
N SER A 18 -0.74 -5.45 -7.06
CA SER A 18 -0.48 -4.33 -7.97
C SER A 18 -1.26 -4.45 -9.27
N LYS A 19 -1.40 -3.35 -10.00
CA LYS A 19 -1.99 -3.36 -11.34
C LYS A 19 -1.13 -4.18 -12.31
N ALA A 20 -1.78 -4.87 -13.26
CA ALA A 20 -1.08 -5.67 -14.28
C ALA A 20 -0.09 -4.84 -15.11
N ASP A 21 -0.42 -3.59 -15.41
CA ASP A 21 0.41 -2.67 -16.20
C ASP A 21 1.81 -2.45 -15.61
N ILE A 22 1.95 -2.56 -14.28
CA ILE A 22 3.25 -2.40 -13.60
C ILE A 22 4.23 -3.53 -13.96
N LYS A 23 3.72 -4.69 -14.37
CA LYS A 23 4.56 -5.82 -14.80
C LYS A 23 5.46 -5.45 -15.98
N ASP A 24 4.96 -4.57 -16.86
CA ASP A 24 5.65 -4.16 -18.08
C ASP A 24 6.58 -2.96 -17.88
N TRP A 25 6.64 -2.42 -16.67
CA TRP A 25 7.55 -1.32 -16.36
C TRP A 25 8.99 -1.80 -16.26
N PRO A 26 9.93 -1.13 -16.96
CA PRO A 26 11.34 -1.48 -16.86
C PRO A 26 11.83 -1.46 -15.41
N VAL A 27 12.66 -2.42 -15.04
CA VAL A 27 13.24 -2.58 -13.70
C VAL A 27 12.19 -2.85 -12.60
N ILE A 28 11.19 -1.96 -12.43
CA ILE A 28 10.17 -2.09 -11.37
C ILE A 28 9.29 -3.31 -11.59
N GLY A 29 8.87 -3.59 -12.82
CA GLY A 29 8.10 -4.80 -13.14
C GLY A 29 8.89 -6.07 -12.86
N MET A 30 10.17 -6.08 -13.19
CA MET A 30 11.06 -7.19 -12.87
C MET A 30 11.22 -7.37 -11.34
N MET A 31 11.48 -6.29 -10.61
CA MET A 31 11.61 -6.32 -9.14
C MET A 31 10.32 -6.79 -8.48
N ALA A 32 9.16 -6.22 -8.88
CA ALA A 32 7.85 -6.59 -8.37
C ALA A 32 7.53 -8.07 -8.64
N THR A 33 7.89 -8.59 -9.81
CA THR A 33 7.71 -10.00 -10.19
C THR A 33 8.56 -10.92 -9.30
N HIS A 34 9.84 -10.59 -9.08
CA HIS A 34 10.72 -11.36 -8.18
C HIS A 34 10.26 -11.29 -6.72
N ALA A 35 9.65 -10.18 -6.31
CA ALA A 35 9.03 -10.02 -5.00
C ALA A 35 7.71 -10.79 -4.85
N GLY A 36 7.28 -11.54 -5.86
CA GLY A 36 6.06 -12.35 -5.82
C GLY A 36 4.77 -11.52 -5.86
N THR A 37 4.80 -10.34 -6.46
CA THR A 37 3.62 -9.46 -6.59
C THR A 37 2.45 -10.17 -7.28
N LEU A 38 1.27 -10.05 -6.72
CA LEU A 38 0.02 -10.49 -7.32
C LEU A 38 -0.49 -9.41 -8.26
N TYR A 39 -0.44 -9.67 -9.55
CA TYR A 39 -0.89 -8.72 -10.57
C TYR A 39 -2.38 -8.84 -10.82
N ILE A 40 -3.03 -7.68 -10.93
CA ILE A 40 -4.47 -7.55 -11.13
C ILE A 40 -4.75 -6.86 -12.45
N ALA A 41 -5.47 -7.52 -13.34
CA ALA A 41 -6.22 -6.84 -14.38
C ALA A 41 -7.52 -6.29 -13.75
N ARG A 42 -7.80 -5.00 -13.93
CA ARG A 42 -8.98 -4.34 -13.33
C ARG A 42 -10.14 -4.15 -14.32
N ASP A 43 -10.07 -4.79 -15.46
CA ASP A 43 -10.95 -4.53 -16.59
C ASP A 43 -12.35 -5.13 -16.42
N SER A 44 -12.55 -6.01 -15.45
CA SER A 44 -13.84 -6.63 -15.22
C SER A 44 -14.12 -6.98 -13.73
N ARG A 45 -15.43 -7.12 -13.41
CA ARG A 45 -15.87 -7.69 -12.11
C ARG A 45 -15.27 -9.07 -11.83
N ARG A 46 -15.04 -9.87 -12.86
CA ARG A 46 -14.42 -11.21 -12.75
C ARG A 46 -12.99 -11.11 -12.26
N ASP A 47 -12.24 -10.13 -12.74
CA ASP A 47 -10.84 -9.96 -12.36
C ASP A 47 -10.73 -9.48 -10.91
N ALA A 48 -11.62 -8.59 -10.47
CA ALA A 48 -11.71 -8.18 -9.08
C ALA A 48 -11.97 -9.37 -8.12
N LEU A 49 -12.85 -10.31 -8.51
CA LEU A 49 -13.11 -11.53 -7.74
C LEU A 49 -11.90 -12.49 -7.72
N ARG A 50 -11.21 -12.66 -8.86
CA ARG A 50 -9.99 -13.48 -8.94
C ARG A 50 -8.92 -12.99 -7.98
N VAL A 51 -8.78 -11.67 -7.86
CA VAL A 51 -7.82 -11.07 -6.92
C VAL A 51 -8.14 -11.47 -5.48
N VAL A 52 -9.40 -11.29 -5.08
CA VAL A 52 -9.83 -11.66 -3.72
C VAL A 52 -9.54 -13.14 -3.46
N HIS A 53 -9.77 -14.02 -4.44
CA HIS A 53 -9.46 -15.45 -4.31
C HIS A 53 -7.94 -15.69 -4.20
N HIS A 54 -7.11 -15.07 -5.04
CA HIS A 54 -5.66 -15.24 -4.99
C HIS A 54 -5.08 -14.70 -3.68
N MET A 55 -5.59 -13.56 -3.20
CA MET A 55 -5.20 -13.02 -1.88
C MET A 55 -5.58 -13.98 -0.76
N ARG A 56 -6.82 -14.46 -0.74
CA ARG A 56 -7.28 -15.45 0.25
C ARG A 56 -6.39 -16.69 0.25
N ASP A 57 -6.11 -17.25 -0.92
CA ASP A 57 -5.30 -18.48 -1.04
C ASP A 57 -3.86 -18.24 -0.56
N ALA A 58 -3.29 -17.04 -0.80
CA ALA A 58 -1.99 -16.65 -0.28
C ALA A 58 -2.00 -16.54 1.26
N LEU A 59 -3.00 -15.85 1.81
CA LEU A 59 -3.19 -15.71 3.26
C LEU A 59 -3.37 -17.08 3.95
N GLN A 60 -4.14 -17.98 3.36
CA GLN A 60 -4.33 -19.33 3.89
C GLN A 60 -3.05 -20.19 3.88
N ARG A 61 -2.09 -19.86 2.99
CA ARG A 61 -0.75 -20.46 3.02
C ARG A 61 0.19 -19.81 4.02
N GLY A 62 -0.28 -18.84 4.82
CA GLY A 62 0.52 -18.11 5.79
C GLY A 62 1.41 -17.01 5.17
N GLU A 63 1.14 -16.63 3.93
CA GLU A 63 1.88 -15.55 3.26
C GLU A 63 1.38 -14.18 3.76
N VAL A 64 2.29 -13.22 3.86
CA VAL A 64 1.95 -11.82 4.18
C VAL A 64 1.64 -11.08 2.89
N VAL A 65 0.42 -10.54 2.79
CA VAL A 65 -0.05 -9.80 1.61
C VAL A 65 -0.25 -8.33 1.98
N ALA A 66 0.44 -7.44 1.29
CA ALA A 66 0.28 -6.00 1.44
C ALA A 66 -0.58 -5.43 0.31
N VAL A 67 -1.53 -4.59 0.67
CA VAL A 67 -2.41 -3.91 -0.27
C VAL A 67 -2.42 -2.41 -0.01
N PHE A 68 -2.55 -1.62 -1.07
CA PHE A 68 -2.88 -0.21 -1.00
C PHE A 68 -4.39 -0.07 -1.24
N PRO A 69 -5.20 -0.01 -0.18
CA PRO A 69 -6.64 -0.17 -0.31
C PRO A 69 -7.35 1.04 -0.95
N GLU A 70 -6.67 2.17 -1.09
CA GLU A 70 -7.15 3.33 -1.87
C GLU A 70 -7.22 3.04 -3.37
N GLY A 71 -6.45 2.07 -3.84
CA GLY A 71 -6.49 1.59 -5.23
C GLY A 71 -5.95 2.56 -6.27
N THR A 72 -5.48 3.71 -5.89
CA THR A 72 -4.87 4.73 -6.75
C THR A 72 -3.78 5.49 -6.00
N THR A 73 -2.92 6.18 -6.73
CA THR A 73 -1.94 7.11 -6.16
C THR A 73 -2.63 8.46 -5.92
N SER A 74 -2.45 9.02 -4.72
CA SER A 74 -2.93 10.35 -4.34
C SER A 74 -1.76 11.29 -4.02
N ASP A 75 -2.08 12.52 -3.65
CA ASP A 75 -1.09 13.49 -3.14
C ASP A 75 -0.56 13.15 -1.74
N GLY A 76 -1.11 12.12 -1.10
CA GLY A 76 -0.74 11.70 0.23
C GLY A 76 -1.20 12.64 1.35
N LEU A 77 -1.86 13.76 1.05
CA LEU A 77 -2.34 14.70 2.06
C LEU A 77 -3.57 14.16 2.79
N THR A 78 -4.46 13.50 2.05
CA THR A 78 -5.66 12.88 2.59
C THR A 78 -5.74 11.42 2.20
N LEU A 79 -6.29 10.57 3.09
CA LEU A 79 -6.59 9.19 2.76
C LEU A 79 -7.90 9.10 1.98
N LEU A 80 -7.86 8.46 0.83
CA LEU A 80 -9.05 8.13 0.06
C LEU A 80 -9.85 7.00 0.73
N PRO A 81 -11.11 6.77 0.34
CA PRO A 81 -11.88 5.63 0.83
C PRO A 81 -11.21 4.30 0.49
N PHE A 82 -11.23 3.35 1.43
CA PHE A 82 -10.67 2.03 1.23
C PHE A 82 -11.63 1.12 0.47
N HIS A 83 -11.12 0.39 -0.51
CA HIS A 83 -11.89 -0.59 -1.28
C HIS A 83 -12.22 -1.83 -0.45
N ALA A 84 -13.46 -1.93 0.02
CA ALA A 84 -13.96 -3.02 0.85
C ALA A 84 -13.79 -4.43 0.23
N ASN A 85 -13.72 -4.54 -1.10
CA ASN A 85 -13.49 -5.81 -1.78
C ASN A 85 -12.10 -6.41 -1.46
N LEU A 86 -11.09 -5.59 -1.21
CA LEU A 86 -9.77 -6.07 -0.81
C LEU A 86 -9.79 -6.63 0.61
N ILE A 87 -10.57 -6.01 1.49
CA ILE A 87 -10.75 -6.48 2.88
C ILE A 87 -11.51 -7.81 2.94
N GLN A 88 -12.39 -8.08 1.97
CA GLN A 88 -13.08 -9.36 1.88
C GLN A 88 -12.13 -10.57 1.81
N ALA A 89 -10.94 -10.41 1.26
CA ALA A 89 -9.96 -11.50 1.21
C ALA A 89 -9.50 -11.91 2.62
N ALA A 90 -9.25 -10.94 3.49
CA ALA A 90 -8.87 -11.20 4.89
C ALA A 90 -10.01 -11.88 5.67
N ILE A 91 -11.25 -11.40 5.49
CA ILE A 91 -12.43 -12.04 6.09
C ILE A 91 -12.56 -13.50 5.62
N SER A 92 -12.44 -13.73 4.31
CA SER A 92 -12.59 -15.08 3.73
C SER A 92 -11.44 -16.03 4.10
N ALA A 93 -10.28 -15.50 4.49
CA ALA A 93 -9.12 -16.27 4.94
C ALA A 93 -9.03 -16.37 6.48
N GLU A 94 -9.95 -15.75 7.20
CA GLU A 94 -9.89 -15.59 8.67
C GLU A 94 -8.54 -15.00 9.14
N SER A 95 -7.95 -14.13 8.33
CA SER A 95 -6.62 -13.57 8.55
C SER A 95 -6.70 -12.18 9.17
N PRO A 96 -5.89 -11.87 10.19
CA PRO A 96 -5.84 -10.53 10.76
C PRO A 96 -5.30 -9.50 9.74
N VAL A 97 -5.70 -8.25 9.91
CA VAL A 97 -5.21 -7.12 9.13
C VAL A 97 -4.42 -6.19 10.04
N LEU A 98 -3.19 -5.87 9.63
CA LEU A 98 -2.32 -4.92 10.29
C LEU A 98 -2.41 -3.56 9.57
N PRO A 99 -2.98 -2.52 10.19
CA PRO A 99 -2.94 -1.17 9.64
C PRO A 99 -1.50 -0.64 9.62
N VAL A 100 -1.08 -0.11 8.46
CA VAL A 100 0.26 0.47 8.30
C VAL A 100 0.13 1.83 7.64
N ALA A 101 0.74 2.86 8.25
CA ALA A 101 0.92 4.16 7.63
C ALA A 101 2.36 4.31 7.15
N LEU A 102 2.51 4.85 5.95
CA LEU A 102 3.79 5.21 5.37
C LEU A 102 3.78 6.71 5.03
N GLU A 103 4.76 7.42 5.53
CA GLU A 103 4.93 8.84 5.31
C GLU A 103 6.37 9.15 4.88
N PHE A 104 6.50 10.14 4.01
CA PHE A 104 7.81 10.69 3.64
C PHE A 104 7.94 12.08 4.23
N ILE A 105 8.99 12.29 5.00
CA ILE A 105 9.24 13.56 5.69
C ILE A 105 10.60 14.12 5.29
N ASP A 106 10.71 15.43 5.28
CA ASP A 106 11.99 16.11 5.24
C ASP A 106 12.59 16.13 6.66
N SER A 107 13.74 15.48 6.83
CA SER A 107 14.41 15.35 8.13
C SER A 107 14.88 16.68 8.73
N ARG A 108 14.91 17.77 7.95
CA ARG A 108 15.33 19.10 8.40
C ARG A 108 14.15 19.89 8.97
N SER A 109 12.99 19.82 8.29
CA SER A 109 11.79 20.56 8.70
C SER A 109 10.82 19.72 9.53
N GLY A 110 10.93 18.39 9.48
CA GLY A 110 9.96 17.46 10.06
C GLY A 110 8.62 17.42 9.32
N GLN A 111 8.49 18.15 8.21
CA GLN A 111 7.26 18.24 7.45
C GLN A 111 7.19 17.17 6.35
N MET A 112 5.97 16.88 5.90
CA MET A 112 5.73 15.96 4.80
C MET A 112 6.47 16.42 3.54
N SER A 113 7.20 15.49 2.92
CA SER A 113 7.94 15.73 1.68
C SER A 113 7.11 15.27 0.48
N THR A 114 7.00 16.15 -0.51
CA THR A 114 6.35 15.84 -1.79
C THR A 114 7.30 15.22 -2.82
N ALA A 115 8.57 15.05 -2.48
CA ALA A 115 9.59 14.54 -3.41
C ALA A 115 9.27 13.17 -4.02
N PRO A 116 8.76 12.17 -3.27
CA PRO A 116 8.44 10.86 -3.83
C PRO A 116 7.08 10.79 -4.53
N MET A 117 6.30 11.86 -4.54
CA MET A 117 4.99 11.86 -5.18
C MET A 117 5.12 11.59 -6.68
N TYR A 118 4.24 10.72 -7.17
CA TYR A 118 4.13 10.35 -8.57
C TYR A 118 2.69 10.54 -9.00
N ILE A 119 2.36 11.76 -9.44
CA ILE A 119 0.99 12.20 -9.77
C ILE A 119 0.98 12.93 -11.11
N GLY A 120 -0.13 12.79 -11.83
CA GLY A 120 -0.37 13.48 -13.11
C GLY A 120 0.52 12.97 -14.23
N ASP A 121 1.02 13.88 -15.05
CA ASP A 121 1.81 13.59 -16.26
C ASP A 121 3.32 13.38 -15.98
N GLN A 122 3.71 13.25 -14.72
CA GLN A 122 5.11 13.01 -14.36
C GLN A 122 5.57 11.64 -14.84
N THR A 123 6.77 11.61 -15.42
CA THR A 123 7.41 10.34 -15.76
C THR A 123 8.00 9.66 -14.52
N LEU A 124 8.11 8.34 -14.56
CA LEU A 124 8.76 7.57 -13.49
C LEU A 124 10.22 8.04 -13.28
N ILE A 125 10.93 8.32 -14.37
CA ILE A 125 12.34 8.77 -14.33
C ILE A 125 12.47 10.10 -13.59
N GLU A 126 11.59 11.06 -13.85
CA GLU A 126 11.56 12.35 -13.13
C GLU A 126 11.28 12.17 -11.64
N SER A 127 10.34 11.29 -11.27
CA SER A 127 10.04 10.99 -9.88
C SER A 127 11.24 10.36 -9.17
N VAL A 128 11.90 9.38 -9.79
CA VAL A 128 13.12 8.75 -9.27
C VAL A 128 14.23 9.77 -9.10
N TRP A 129 14.51 10.57 -10.12
CA TRP A 129 15.54 11.60 -10.08
C TRP A 129 15.29 12.63 -8.98
N ARG A 130 14.07 13.14 -8.88
CA ARG A 130 13.69 14.08 -7.82
C ARG A 130 13.87 13.47 -6.43
N THR A 131 13.47 12.21 -6.25
CA THR A 131 13.63 11.50 -4.99
C THR A 131 15.09 11.35 -4.60
N LEU A 132 15.95 10.93 -5.54
CA LEU A 132 17.38 10.72 -5.30
C LEU A 132 18.15 12.04 -5.07
N THR A 133 17.70 13.13 -5.66
CA THR A 133 18.35 14.46 -5.52
C THR A 133 17.80 15.28 -4.36
N THR A 134 16.74 14.83 -3.68
CA THR A 134 16.18 15.52 -2.51
C THR A 134 16.93 15.11 -1.24
N PRO A 135 17.74 16.00 -0.65
CA PRO A 135 18.49 15.67 0.55
C PRO A 135 17.57 15.61 1.76
N GLY A 136 17.87 14.71 2.69
CA GLY A 136 17.13 14.61 3.95
C GLY A 136 15.77 13.94 3.85
N LEU A 137 15.45 13.27 2.76
CA LEU A 137 14.23 12.48 2.64
C LEU A 137 14.29 11.29 3.60
N ARG A 138 13.28 11.13 4.44
CA ARG A 138 13.13 10.03 5.38
C ARG A 138 11.76 9.38 5.21
N ALA A 139 11.74 8.06 5.08
CA ALA A 139 10.52 7.27 5.14
C ALA A 139 10.23 6.86 6.59
N VAL A 140 9.00 7.01 7.01
CA VAL A 140 8.51 6.59 8.33
C VAL A 140 7.39 5.58 8.12
N VAL A 141 7.56 4.38 8.67
CA VAL A 141 6.57 3.31 8.63
C VAL A 141 6.03 3.13 10.04
N SER A 142 4.75 3.40 10.23
CA SER A 142 4.05 3.28 11.51
C SER A 142 3.09 2.10 11.46
N TYR A 143 3.17 1.20 12.44
CA TYR A 143 2.35 0.02 12.56
C TYR A 143 1.28 0.22 13.62
N GLY A 144 0.02 -0.12 13.29
CA GLY A 144 -1.07 -0.17 14.27
C GLY A 144 -1.21 -1.54 14.92
N GLU A 145 -2.28 -1.71 15.68
CA GLU A 145 -2.60 -3.00 16.27
C GLU A 145 -3.27 -3.92 15.24
N PRO A 146 -2.91 -5.21 15.18
CA PRO A 146 -3.58 -6.18 14.33
C PRO A 146 -5.07 -6.29 14.69
N GLN A 147 -5.93 -6.29 13.69
CA GLN A 147 -7.38 -6.41 13.85
C GLN A 147 -7.87 -7.75 13.33
N SER A 148 -8.68 -8.44 14.12
CA SER A 148 -9.31 -9.71 13.74
C SER A 148 -10.51 -9.49 12.81
N PRO A 149 -10.77 -10.39 11.83
CA PRO A 149 -11.94 -10.33 10.96
C PRO A 149 -13.26 -10.73 11.62
N GLU A 150 -13.24 -11.28 12.84
CA GLU A 150 -14.39 -11.89 13.51
C GLU A 150 -15.59 -10.95 13.60
N GLY A 151 -16.73 -11.37 13.03
CA GLY A 151 -18.00 -10.64 13.10
C GLY A 151 -18.03 -9.32 12.35
N ARG A 152 -17.00 -8.98 11.58
CA ARG A 152 -16.90 -7.70 10.89
C ARG A 152 -17.54 -7.74 9.50
N GLU A 153 -18.27 -6.67 9.16
CA GLU A 153 -18.75 -6.44 7.81
C GLU A 153 -17.65 -5.69 7.03
N ARG A 154 -17.39 -6.11 5.80
CA ARG A 154 -16.26 -5.62 4.99
C ARG A 154 -16.21 -4.10 4.78
N ARG A 155 -17.39 -3.44 4.70
CA ARG A 155 -17.46 -1.98 4.47
C ARG A 155 -17.17 -1.21 5.74
N GLU A 156 -17.73 -1.67 6.85
CA GLU A 156 -17.49 -1.10 8.17
C GLU A 156 -16.02 -1.27 8.54
N TRP A 157 -15.49 -2.47 8.38
CA TRP A 157 -14.08 -2.73 8.67
C TRP A 157 -13.12 -1.95 7.79
N ALA A 158 -13.44 -1.74 6.50
CA ALA A 158 -12.64 -0.89 5.62
C ALA A 158 -12.60 0.57 6.11
N ALA A 159 -13.72 1.08 6.64
CA ALA A 159 -13.77 2.42 7.23
C ALA A 159 -12.95 2.49 8.53
N GLU A 160 -13.09 1.53 9.44
CA GLU A 160 -12.31 1.44 10.68
C GLU A 160 -10.81 1.34 10.43
N LEU A 161 -10.40 0.51 9.46
CA LEU A 161 -8.99 0.40 9.05
C LEU A 161 -8.44 1.72 8.49
N ARG A 162 -9.27 2.44 7.72
CA ARG A 162 -8.89 3.76 7.23
C ARG A 162 -8.69 4.77 8.37
N GLU A 163 -9.56 4.77 9.36
CA GLU A 163 -9.43 5.61 10.55
C GLU A 163 -8.18 5.24 11.37
N SER A 164 -7.92 3.94 11.52
CA SER A 164 -6.70 3.45 12.18
C SER A 164 -5.43 3.95 11.49
N VAL A 165 -5.37 3.87 10.14
CA VAL A 165 -4.24 4.40 9.37
C VAL A 165 -4.15 5.92 9.48
N ALA A 166 -5.27 6.64 9.49
CA ALA A 166 -5.29 8.10 9.67
C ALA A 166 -4.72 8.51 11.04
N ALA A 167 -5.07 7.78 12.09
CA ALA A 167 -4.55 8.02 13.45
C ALA A 167 -3.03 7.81 13.55
N LEU A 168 -2.49 6.80 12.86
CA LEU A 168 -1.04 6.54 12.82
C LEU A 168 -0.26 7.71 12.19
N ARG A 169 -0.82 8.35 11.15
CA ARG A 169 -0.20 9.49 10.47
C ARG A 169 -0.12 10.73 11.37
N THR A 170 -1.17 11.00 12.15
CA THR A 170 -1.19 12.17 13.06
C THR A 170 -0.19 12.05 14.21
N THR A 171 0.11 10.83 14.66
CA THR A 171 1.06 10.57 15.73
C THR A 171 2.50 10.87 15.29
N THR A 172 2.82 10.69 14.01
CA THR A 172 4.16 10.94 13.46
C THR A 172 4.50 12.43 13.37
N GLY A 173 3.50 13.31 13.22
CA GLY A 173 3.69 14.77 13.15
C GLY A 173 3.86 15.50 14.49
N ALA A 174 3.76 14.78 15.62
CA ALA A 174 3.79 15.36 16.97
C ALA A 174 5.10 15.10 17.75
N GLY A 175 6.15 14.58 17.07
CA GLY A 175 7.46 14.22 17.69
C GLY A 175 8.59 15.16 17.30
#